data_12bb680c1805272f594803526a24bb90
#
_entry.id   12bb680c1805272f594803526a24bb90
#
_cell.length_a   1.000
_cell.length_b   1.000
_cell.length_c   1.000
_cell.angle_alpha   90.00
_cell.angle_beta   90.00
_cell.angle_gamma   90.00
#
_symmetry.space_group_name_H-M   'P 1'
#
loop_
_entity.id
_entity.type
_entity.pdbx_description
1 polymer ?
#
loop_
_entity_poly.entity_id
_entity_poly.type
_entity_poly.pdbx_seq_one_letter_code
_entity_poly.pdbx_strand_id
1 'polypeptide(L)'
;MGRDGAGCMRRAGVALVVALALGGCVAQETRRDAVEEINRAFRAEYETVLGTRGTRVVAAAHPVVFEAVRATLVQLGMTVRQESPGLGLITADSPAPRPLSPAEWERAAAADLPKARALLARHVGALANLFTFEPEGLSIVINANVLETPGGTEVSFAMRMREVDAPKSDMPRREYPPPTAVAIGIDKLWETLDRELRSRGAAPSRR
;
A
#
# COMPACT_ATOMS: atom_id res chain seq x y z
N MET A 1 26.35 65.71 10.31
CA MET A 1 26.30 64.86 9.12
C MET A 1 26.95 63.55 9.53
N GLY A 2 26.35 62.36 9.63
CA GLY A 2 25.11 61.77 9.30
C GLY A 2 25.23 60.35 9.88
N ARG A 3 24.36 59.95 10.82
CA ARG A 3 24.35 58.61 11.44
C ARG A 3 22.93 58.05 11.40
N ASP A 4 22.47 57.59 10.22
CA ASP A 4 21.15 57.00 10.08
C ASP A 4 21.09 55.80 9.09
N GLY A 5 22.23 55.03 8.93
CA GLY A 5 22.28 53.89 8.02
C GLY A 5 22.11 52.48 8.66
N ALA A 6 22.17 52.35 10.01
CA ALA A 6 22.24 51.03 10.66
C ALA A 6 20.89 50.42 11.08
N GLY A 7 19.81 51.19 11.07
CA GLY A 7 18.48 50.74 11.54
C GLY A 7 17.65 49.96 10.53
N CYS A 8 17.86 50.20 9.23
CA CYS A 8 17.02 49.62 8.17
C CYS A 8 17.41 48.16 7.85
N MET A 9 18.70 47.82 7.93
CA MET A 9 19.16 46.45 7.63
C MET A 9 18.73 45.40 8.66
N ARG A 10 18.60 45.74 9.95
CA ARG A 10 18.17 44.80 10.99
C ARG A 10 16.70 44.41 10.88
N ARG A 11 15.84 45.34 10.45
CA ARG A 11 14.39 45.07 10.29
C ARG A 11 14.09 44.20 9.06
N ALA A 12 14.84 44.36 7.97
CA ALA A 12 14.70 43.51 6.79
C ALA A 12 15.14 42.05 7.05
N GLY A 13 16.19 41.80 7.86
CA GLY A 13 16.66 40.46 8.22
C GLY A 13 15.68 39.70 9.09
N VAL A 14 15.03 40.36 10.05
CA VAL A 14 14.03 39.68 10.95
C VAL A 14 12.75 39.34 10.16
N ALA A 15 12.30 40.20 9.25
CA ALA A 15 11.13 39.91 8.42
C ALA A 15 11.37 38.74 7.45
N LEU A 16 12.57 38.58 6.91
CA LEU A 16 12.92 37.45 6.04
C LEU A 16 12.98 36.12 6.79
N VAL A 17 13.53 36.09 8.01
CA VAL A 17 13.59 34.87 8.84
C VAL A 17 12.20 34.44 9.29
N VAL A 18 11.32 35.36 9.64
CA VAL A 18 9.92 35.07 10.02
C VAL A 18 9.13 34.55 8.81
N ALA A 19 9.32 35.12 7.62
CA ALA A 19 8.65 34.64 6.40
C ALA A 19 9.11 33.22 6.00
N LEU A 20 10.40 32.87 6.18
CA LEU A 20 10.92 31.54 5.94
C LEU A 20 10.40 30.52 6.97
N ALA A 21 10.23 30.91 8.23
CA ALA A 21 9.68 30.02 9.26
C ALA A 21 8.19 29.73 9.04
N LEU A 22 7.40 30.73 8.64
CA LEU A 22 5.98 30.56 8.31
C LEU A 22 5.78 29.74 7.03
N GLY A 23 6.61 29.93 6.02
CA GLY A 23 6.59 29.14 4.78
C GLY A 23 6.92 27.65 5.02
N GLY A 24 7.80 27.33 5.99
CA GLY A 24 8.13 25.97 6.39
C GLY A 24 6.96 25.23 7.04
N CYS A 25 6.24 25.88 7.96
CA CYS A 25 5.08 25.29 8.64
C CYS A 25 3.91 25.02 7.68
N VAL A 26 3.59 25.99 6.81
CA VAL A 26 2.53 25.84 5.80
C VAL A 26 2.88 24.71 4.83
N ALA A 27 4.14 24.57 4.40
CA ALA A 27 4.56 23.49 3.52
C ALA A 27 4.44 22.10 4.17
N GLN A 28 4.61 21.98 5.48
CA GLN A 28 4.48 20.71 6.20
C GLN A 28 3.01 20.29 6.34
N GLU A 29 2.14 21.20 6.75
CA GLU A 29 0.70 20.96 6.85
C GLU A 29 0.11 20.57 5.49
N THR A 30 0.43 21.33 4.44
CA THR A 30 0.00 21.05 3.06
C THR A 30 0.45 19.63 2.59
N ARG A 31 1.65 19.21 2.94
CA ARG A 31 2.14 17.87 2.60
C ARG A 31 1.38 16.79 3.37
N ARG A 32 1.10 17.02 4.62
CA ARG A 32 0.30 16.12 5.45
C ARG A 32 -1.08 15.91 4.87
N ASP A 33 -1.80 16.97 4.58
CA ASP A 33 -3.13 16.94 3.99
C ASP A 33 -3.14 16.20 2.65
N ALA A 34 -2.11 16.41 1.82
CA ALA A 34 -1.94 15.73 0.57
C ALA A 34 -1.78 14.21 0.71
N VAL A 35 -0.98 13.74 1.68
CA VAL A 35 -0.82 12.30 1.96
C VAL A 35 -2.12 11.71 2.52
N GLU A 36 -2.81 12.42 3.41
CA GLU A 36 -4.10 11.98 3.97
C GLU A 36 -5.18 11.87 2.88
N GLU A 37 -5.22 12.79 1.91
CA GLU A 37 -6.16 12.72 0.79
C GLU A 37 -5.89 11.52 -0.12
N ILE A 38 -4.62 11.24 -0.44
CA ILE A 38 -4.24 10.04 -1.21
C ILE A 38 -4.63 8.77 -0.43
N ASN A 39 -4.29 8.68 0.85
CA ASN A 39 -4.64 7.52 1.67
C ASN A 39 -6.15 7.29 1.68
N ARG A 40 -6.95 8.34 1.81
CA ARG A 40 -8.42 8.26 1.80
C ARG A 40 -8.95 7.78 0.45
N ALA A 41 -8.46 8.36 -0.65
CA ALA A 41 -8.89 7.99 -1.99
C ALA A 41 -8.51 6.54 -2.34
N PHE A 42 -7.29 6.14 -2.02
CA PHE A 42 -6.81 4.78 -2.29
C PHE A 42 -7.46 3.74 -1.38
N ARG A 43 -7.81 4.10 -0.16
CA ARG A 43 -8.58 3.24 0.73
C ARG A 43 -9.93 2.86 0.13
N ALA A 44 -10.68 3.80 -0.40
CA ALA A 44 -11.98 3.52 -1.00
C ALA A 44 -11.89 2.54 -2.19
N GLU A 45 -10.86 2.70 -3.05
CA GLU A 45 -10.63 1.77 -4.15
C GLU A 45 -10.11 0.41 -3.67
N TYR A 46 -9.24 0.41 -2.69
CA TYR A 46 -8.77 -0.80 -2.03
C TYR A 46 -9.94 -1.64 -1.47
N GLU A 47 -10.85 -1.01 -0.74
CA GLU A 47 -12.06 -1.66 -0.20
C GLU A 47 -12.92 -2.25 -1.33
N THR A 48 -13.04 -1.55 -2.46
CA THR A 48 -13.73 -2.05 -3.65
C THR A 48 -13.05 -3.28 -4.26
N VAL A 49 -11.72 -3.26 -4.38
CA VAL A 49 -10.95 -4.40 -4.91
C VAL A 49 -11.12 -5.61 -3.99
N LEU A 50 -10.99 -5.43 -2.68
CA LEU A 50 -11.15 -6.54 -1.73
C LEU A 50 -12.58 -7.09 -1.73
N GLY A 51 -13.59 -6.23 -1.76
CA GLY A 51 -15.00 -6.65 -1.79
C GLY A 51 -15.36 -7.44 -3.04
N THR A 52 -14.69 -7.19 -4.17
CA THR A 52 -15.00 -7.85 -5.45
C THR A 52 -14.08 -9.03 -5.79
N ARG A 53 -12.85 -9.04 -5.27
CA ARG A 53 -11.82 -10.01 -5.66
C ARG A 53 -11.17 -10.73 -4.49
N GLY A 54 -11.32 -10.21 -3.27
CA GLY A 54 -10.57 -10.67 -2.11
C GLY A 54 -10.98 -12.04 -1.57
N THR A 55 -12.20 -12.52 -1.87
CA THR A 55 -12.75 -13.74 -1.26
C THR A 55 -13.23 -14.72 -2.32
N ARG A 56 -12.94 -16.02 -2.11
CA ARG A 56 -13.45 -17.15 -2.94
C ARG A 56 -13.67 -18.38 -2.08
N VAL A 57 -14.49 -19.30 -2.58
CA VAL A 57 -14.74 -20.62 -1.97
C VAL A 57 -13.99 -21.69 -2.75
N VAL A 58 -13.32 -22.58 -2.02
CA VAL A 58 -12.58 -23.73 -2.56
C VAL A 58 -13.29 -25.00 -2.13
N ALA A 59 -13.60 -25.88 -3.08
CA ALA A 59 -14.24 -27.17 -2.82
C ALA A 59 -13.21 -28.22 -2.35
N ALA A 60 -12.54 -27.94 -1.22
CA ALA A 60 -11.57 -28.84 -0.59
C ALA A 60 -11.59 -28.65 0.94
N ALA A 61 -11.04 -29.61 1.67
CA ALA A 61 -10.97 -29.58 3.12
C ALA A 61 -10.01 -28.49 3.61
N HIS A 62 -10.36 -27.84 4.71
CA HIS A 62 -9.59 -26.76 5.33
C HIS A 62 -8.08 -27.02 5.43
N PRO A 63 -7.58 -28.17 5.93
CA PRO A 63 -6.13 -28.37 6.04
C PRO A 63 -5.41 -28.34 4.69
N VAL A 64 -6.04 -28.88 3.64
CA VAL A 64 -5.48 -28.89 2.27
C VAL A 64 -5.40 -27.46 1.73
N VAL A 65 -6.46 -26.68 1.93
CA VAL A 65 -6.53 -25.28 1.48
C VAL A 65 -5.57 -24.40 2.26
N PHE A 66 -5.46 -24.58 3.58
CA PHE A 66 -4.53 -23.83 4.42
C PHE A 66 -3.08 -24.03 3.96
N GLU A 67 -2.65 -25.29 3.75
CA GLU A 67 -1.31 -25.56 3.24
C GLU A 67 -1.09 -25.05 1.82
N ALA A 68 -2.11 -25.06 0.96
CA ALA A 68 -2.02 -24.49 -0.38
C ALA A 68 -1.86 -22.96 -0.33
N VAL A 69 -2.58 -22.27 0.55
CA VAL A 69 -2.43 -20.82 0.77
C VAL A 69 -1.04 -20.49 1.29
N ARG A 70 -0.55 -21.23 2.28
CA ARG A 70 0.80 -21.08 2.82
C ARG A 70 1.87 -21.24 1.72
N ALA A 71 1.77 -22.31 0.93
CA ALA A 71 2.69 -22.57 -0.19
C ALA A 71 2.64 -21.46 -1.25
N THR A 72 1.43 -20.95 -1.56
CA THR A 72 1.21 -19.82 -2.47
C THR A 72 2.00 -18.60 -2.03
N LEU A 73 1.90 -18.22 -0.75
CA LEU A 73 2.61 -17.05 -0.23
C LEU A 73 4.13 -17.21 -0.35
N VAL A 74 4.66 -18.40 -0.01
CA VAL A 74 6.09 -18.71 -0.13
C VAL A 74 6.56 -18.68 -1.60
N GLN A 75 5.81 -19.26 -2.53
CA GLN A 75 6.12 -19.23 -3.97
C GLN A 75 6.17 -17.80 -4.53
N LEU A 76 5.33 -16.93 -4.03
CA LEU A 76 5.31 -15.52 -4.41
C LEU A 76 6.41 -14.69 -3.71
N GLY A 77 7.32 -15.36 -2.98
CA GLY A 77 8.45 -14.74 -2.32
C GLY A 77 8.10 -13.96 -1.07
N MET A 78 6.94 -14.26 -0.47
CA MET A 78 6.54 -13.71 0.83
C MET A 78 7.14 -14.53 1.97
N THR A 79 7.47 -13.87 3.07
CA THR A 79 7.92 -14.51 4.32
C THR A 79 6.73 -14.66 5.26
N VAL A 80 6.35 -15.89 5.58
CA VAL A 80 5.30 -16.14 6.58
C VAL A 80 5.83 -15.74 7.95
N ARG A 81 5.14 -14.81 8.61
CA ARG A 81 5.50 -14.28 9.93
C ARG A 81 4.70 -14.91 11.05
N GLN A 82 3.45 -15.20 10.77
CA GLN A 82 2.53 -15.79 11.72
C GLN A 82 1.58 -16.72 10.99
N GLU A 83 1.34 -17.88 11.57
CA GLU A 83 0.32 -18.82 11.11
C GLU A 83 -0.40 -19.45 12.30
N SER A 84 -1.68 -19.68 12.15
CA SER A 84 -2.53 -20.34 13.13
C SER A 84 -3.53 -21.22 12.39
N PRO A 85 -3.18 -22.52 12.13
CA PRO A 85 -4.07 -23.43 11.40
C PRO A 85 -5.45 -23.57 12.04
N GLY A 86 -5.51 -23.64 13.38
CA GLY A 86 -6.79 -23.77 14.10
C GLY A 86 -7.70 -22.54 14.01
N LEU A 87 -7.15 -21.36 13.72
CA LEU A 87 -7.90 -20.12 13.47
C LEU A 87 -8.00 -19.80 11.98
N GLY A 88 -7.35 -20.55 11.11
CA GLY A 88 -7.31 -20.31 9.69
C GLY A 88 -6.57 -19.01 9.30
N LEU A 89 -5.63 -18.53 10.12
CA LEU A 89 -4.97 -17.25 9.90
C LEU A 89 -3.53 -17.42 9.42
N ILE A 90 -3.14 -16.69 8.38
CA ILE A 90 -1.76 -16.57 7.90
C ILE A 90 -1.45 -15.10 7.66
N THR A 91 -0.35 -14.63 8.23
CA THR A 91 0.22 -13.31 7.93
C THR A 91 1.60 -13.49 7.32
N ALA A 92 1.82 -12.90 6.17
CA ALA A 92 3.10 -12.89 5.48
C ALA A 92 3.47 -11.49 5.03
N ASP A 93 4.77 -11.20 4.98
CA ASP A 93 5.27 -9.93 4.47
C ASP A 93 6.46 -10.11 3.53
N SER A 94 6.78 -9.07 2.78
CA SER A 94 7.97 -8.98 1.95
C SER A 94 8.26 -7.52 1.61
N PRO A 95 9.52 -7.14 1.34
CA PRO A 95 9.80 -5.85 0.73
C PRO A 95 9.01 -5.67 -0.56
N ALA A 96 8.43 -4.47 -0.77
CA ALA A 96 7.80 -4.12 -2.03
C ALA A 96 8.84 -4.25 -3.18
N PRO A 97 8.40 -4.56 -4.38
CA PRO A 97 7.01 -4.66 -4.84
C PRO A 97 6.36 -6.05 -4.69
N ARG A 98 7.02 -7.06 -4.10
CA ARG A 98 6.42 -8.41 -3.99
C ARG A 98 5.02 -8.37 -3.34
N PRO A 99 4.08 -9.19 -3.80
CA PRO A 99 4.20 -10.33 -4.72
C PRO A 99 4.31 -9.97 -6.20
N LEU A 100 4.25 -8.68 -6.56
CA LEU A 100 4.45 -8.22 -7.93
C LEU A 100 5.93 -8.30 -8.32
N SER A 101 6.18 -8.49 -9.61
CA SER A 101 7.47 -8.22 -10.21
C SER A 101 7.68 -6.69 -10.34
N PRO A 102 8.93 -6.20 -10.51
CA PRO A 102 9.18 -4.79 -10.77
C PRO A 102 8.39 -4.24 -11.95
N ALA A 103 8.30 -4.97 -13.07
CA ALA A 103 7.54 -4.54 -14.24
C ALA A 103 6.01 -4.50 -14.02
N GLU A 104 5.46 -5.37 -13.17
CA GLU A 104 4.05 -5.32 -12.77
C GLU A 104 3.78 -4.11 -11.88
N TRP A 105 4.70 -3.81 -10.96
CA TRP A 105 4.62 -2.63 -10.11
C TRP A 105 4.66 -1.33 -10.93
N GLU A 106 5.62 -1.20 -11.84
CA GLU A 106 5.74 -0.03 -12.71
C GLU A 106 4.47 0.23 -13.52
N ARG A 107 3.88 -0.83 -14.11
CA ARG A 107 2.61 -0.72 -14.85
C ARG A 107 1.45 -0.30 -13.96
N ALA A 108 1.35 -0.87 -12.75
CA ALA A 108 0.33 -0.52 -11.80
C ALA A 108 0.49 0.94 -11.32
N ALA A 109 1.71 1.32 -10.97
CA ALA A 109 2.04 2.67 -10.57
C ALA A 109 1.72 3.69 -11.67
N ALA A 110 2.09 3.40 -12.92
CA ALA A 110 1.78 4.26 -14.06
C ALA A 110 0.27 4.44 -14.29
N ALA A 111 -0.54 3.41 -14.02
CA ALA A 111 -2.00 3.49 -14.15
C ALA A 111 -2.64 4.42 -13.11
N ASP A 112 -2.14 4.39 -11.86
CA ASP A 112 -2.71 5.16 -10.75
C ASP A 112 -2.06 6.56 -10.58
N LEU A 113 -0.90 6.79 -11.20
CA LEU A 113 -0.14 8.03 -11.09
C LEU A 113 -0.90 9.28 -11.52
N PRO A 114 -1.66 9.32 -12.64
CA PRO A 114 -2.42 10.49 -13.04
C PRO A 114 -3.44 10.91 -11.96
N LYS A 115 -4.12 9.95 -11.34
CA LYS A 115 -5.06 10.21 -10.26
C LYS A 115 -4.38 10.76 -9.01
N ALA A 116 -3.28 10.13 -8.58
CA ALA A 116 -2.51 10.61 -7.44
C ALA A 116 -2.00 12.04 -7.66
N ARG A 117 -1.48 12.35 -8.85
CA ARG A 117 -1.03 13.70 -9.21
C ARG A 117 -2.17 14.72 -9.23
N ALA A 118 -3.35 14.34 -9.73
CA ALA A 118 -4.52 15.21 -9.73
C ALA A 118 -4.98 15.56 -8.30
N LEU A 119 -4.93 14.61 -7.37
CA LEU A 119 -5.22 14.84 -5.95
C LEU A 119 -4.16 15.78 -5.33
N LEU A 120 -2.88 15.48 -5.54
CA LEU A 120 -1.77 16.28 -5.01
C LEU A 120 -1.76 17.71 -5.56
N ALA A 121 -2.14 17.92 -6.83
CA ALA A 121 -2.12 19.22 -7.46
C ALA A 121 -3.00 20.25 -6.75
N ARG A 122 -4.03 19.80 -6.02
CA ARG A 122 -4.88 20.67 -5.19
C ARG A 122 -4.13 21.29 -4.01
N HIS A 123 -3.09 20.60 -3.51
CA HIS A 123 -2.29 20.99 -2.35
C HIS A 123 -0.97 21.66 -2.74
N VAL A 124 -0.28 21.09 -3.74
CA VAL A 124 1.09 21.49 -4.08
C VAL A 124 1.25 22.01 -5.51
N GLY A 125 0.14 22.18 -6.25
CA GLY A 125 0.15 22.73 -7.62
C GLY A 125 1.03 21.89 -8.56
N ALA A 126 1.86 22.56 -9.36
CA ALA A 126 2.73 21.92 -10.34
C ALA A 126 3.75 20.92 -9.77
N LEU A 127 4.09 21.03 -8.47
CA LEU A 127 5.01 20.09 -7.81
C LEU A 127 4.44 18.67 -7.74
N ALA A 128 3.13 18.48 -7.88
CA ALA A 128 2.49 17.19 -7.98
C ALA A 128 3.06 16.33 -9.13
N ASN A 129 3.56 16.94 -10.19
CA ASN A 129 4.15 16.22 -11.33
C ASN A 129 5.45 15.50 -10.99
N LEU A 130 6.10 15.86 -9.88
CA LEU A 130 7.32 15.18 -9.37
C LEU A 130 7.00 13.94 -8.55
N PHE A 131 5.73 13.71 -8.22
CA PHE A 131 5.32 12.55 -7.43
C PHE A 131 5.46 11.25 -8.23
N THR A 132 6.01 10.22 -7.59
CA THR A 132 6.19 8.84 -8.10
C THR A 132 5.78 7.84 -7.04
N PHE A 133 5.48 6.60 -7.46
CA PHE A 133 5.24 5.47 -6.57
C PHE A 133 6.49 4.58 -6.51
N GLU A 134 7.42 4.93 -5.64
CA GLU A 134 8.61 4.12 -5.43
C GLU A 134 8.35 3.02 -4.40
N PRO A 135 8.75 1.76 -4.68
CA PRO A 135 8.56 0.65 -3.75
C PRO A 135 9.58 0.63 -2.61
N GLU A 136 10.68 1.37 -2.72
CA GLU A 136 11.76 1.38 -1.75
C GLU A 136 11.28 1.87 -0.38
N GLY A 137 11.76 1.22 0.68
CA GLY A 137 11.37 1.52 2.07
C GLY A 137 9.94 1.08 2.43
N LEU A 138 9.28 0.30 1.56
CA LEU A 138 7.95 -0.21 1.78
C LEU A 138 7.97 -1.73 1.96
N SER A 139 7.09 -2.23 2.82
CA SER A 139 6.78 -3.65 2.97
C SER A 139 5.32 -3.89 2.61
N ILE A 140 5.09 -4.95 1.84
CA ILE A 140 3.74 -5.44 1.56
C ILE A 140 3.42 -6.52 2.58
N VAL A 141 2.27 -6.38 3.24
CA VAL A 141 1.74 -7.35 4.21
C VAL A 141 0.49 -7.99 3.61
N ILE A 142 0.47 -9.30 3.57
CA ILE A 142 -0.69 -10.09 3.15
C ILE A 142 -1.23 -10.83 4.37
N ASN A 143 -2.53 -10.63 4.64
CA ASN A 143 -3.29 -11.43 5.58
C ASN A 143 -4.21 -12.36 4.79
N ALA A 144 -4.16 -13.65 5.09
CA ALA A 144 -5.07 -14.64 4.54
C ALA A 144 -5.90 -15.23 5.67
N ASN A 145 -7.22 -15.33 5.44
CA ASN A 145 -8.15 -16.08 6.30
C ASN A 145 -8.63 -17.31 5.52
N VAL A 146 -8.63 -18.44 6.17
CA VAL A 146 -9.06 -19.75 5.62
C VAL A 146 -10.08 -20.32 6.58
N LEU A 147 -11.35 -20.35 6.20
CA LEU A 147 -12.46 -20.68 7.09
C LEU A 147 -13.30 -21.82 6.51
N GLU A 148 -13.68 -22.80 7.34
CA GLU A 148 -14.64 -23.83 6.93
C GLU A 148 -16.03 -23.24 6.75
N THR A 149 -16.70 -23.60 5.66
CA THR A 149 -18.07 -23.23 5.35
C THR A 149 -18.86 -24.45 4.86
N PRO A 150 -20.19 -24.42 4.88
CA PRO A 150 -20.99 -25.53 4.35
C PRO A 150 -20.72 -25.86 2.86
N GLY A 151 -20.21 -24.88 2.10
CA GLY A 151 -19.89 -25.05 0.65
C GLY A 151 -18.45 -25.44 0.35
N GLY A 152 -17.60 -25.63 1.39
CA GLY A 152 -16.17 -25.91 1.27
C GLY A 152 -15.35 -25.03 2.20
N THR A 153 -14.20 -24.57 1.74
CA THR A 153 -13.32 -23.67 2.51
C THR A 153 -13.29 -22.28 1.87
N GLU A 154 -13.73 -21.28 2.61
CA GLU A 154 -13.59 -19.89 2.19
C GLU A 154 -12.18 -19.39 2.43
N VAL A 155 -11.61 -18.74 1.43
CA VAL A 155 -10.31 -18.07 1.52
C VAL A 155 -10.51 -16.59 1.22
N SER A 156 -9.98 -15.73 2.10
CA SER A 156 -9.94 -14.28 1.85
C SER A 156 -8.53 -13.75 2.00
N PHE A 157 -8.15 -12.89 1.05
CA PHE A 157 -6.87 -12.18 1.03
C PHE A 157 -7.07 -10.69 1.26
N ALA A 158 -6.24 -10.11 2.12
CA ALA A 158 -6.06 -8.67 2.25
C ALA A 158 -4.58 -8.33 2.03
N MET A 159 -4.31 -7.32 1.21
CA MET A 159 -2.95 -6.87 0.87
C MET A 159 -2.78 -5.41 1.29
N ARG A 160 -1.90 -5.14 2.24
CA ARG A 160 -1.62 -3.79 2.75
C ARG A 160 -0.16 -3.41 2.52
N MET A 161 0.09 -2.12 2.50
CA MET A 161 1.43 -1.54 2.45
C MET A 161 1.79 -0.95 3.83
N ARG A 162 3.04 -1.08 4.20
CA ARG A 162 3.59 -0.48 5.42
C ARG A 162 4.96 0.13 5.14
N GLU A 163 5.20 1.34 5.60
CA GLU A 163 6.57 1.89 5.62
C GLU A 163 7.42 1.14 6.64
N VAL A 164 8.62 0.73 6.22
CA VAL A 164 9.57 -0.01 7.08
C VAL A 164 10.14 0.93 8.13
N ASP A 165 10.54 2.13 7.71
CA ASP A 165 11.07 3.16 8.60
C ASP A 165 9.95 4.10 9.07
N ALA A 166 10.06 4.59 10.30
CA ALA A 166 9.17 5.63 10.76
C ALA A 166 9.39 6.91 9.92
N PRO A 167 8.31 7.59 9.49
CA PRO A 167 8.46 8.84 8.77
C PRO A 167 9.26 9.83 9.63
N LYS A 168 10.20 10.52 8.99
CA LYS A 168 10.95 11.61 9.63
C LYS A 168 9.97 12.78 9.80
N SER A 169 9.47 13.04 10.99
CA SER A 169 8.49 14.07 11.34
C SER A 169 7.04 13.58 11.47
N ASP A 170 6.12 14.48 11.80
CA ASP A 170 4.68 14.25 11.99
C ASP A 170 3.91 13.93 10.69
N MET A 171 4.60 13.46 9.64
CA MET A 171 3.97 13.07 8.39
C MET A 171 3.17 11.78 8.56
N PRO A 172 1.94 11.68 8.05
CA PRO A 172 1.20 10.44 8.06
C PRO A 172 1.92 9.39 7.20
N ARG A 173 1.82 8.13 7.62
CA ARG A 173 2.40 7.01 6.88
C ARG A 173 1.61 6.77 5.59
N ARG A 174 2.29 6.30 4.57
CA ARG A 174 1.64 5.74 3.40
C ARG A 174 1.09 4.36 3.78
N GLU A 175 -0.22 4.17 3.70
CA GLU A 175 -0.90 2.96 4.20
C GLU A 175 -1.42 2.07 3.07
N TYR A 176 -1.62 2.63 1.88
CA TYR A 176 -2.23 1.93 0.75
C TYR A 176 -1.30 1.93 -0.45
N PRO A 177 -1.05 0.75 -1.06
CA PRO A 177 -0.38 0.67 -2.35
C PRO A 177 -1.29 1.25 -3.45
N PRO A 178 -0.75 1.53 -4.64
CA PRO A 178 -1.56 1.86 -5.79
C PRO A 178 -2.69 0.82 -5.95
N PRO A 179 -3.97 1.23 -6.10
CA PRO A 179 -5.10 0.29 -6.17
C PRO A 179 -4.98 -0.75 -7.29
N THR A 180 -4.41 -0.37 -8.43
CA THR A 180 -4.08 -1.30 -9.53
C THR A 180 -3.06 -2.36 -9.08
N ALA A 181 -2.09 -2.02 -8.24
CA ALA A 181 -1.14 -2.98 -7.70
C ALA A 181 -1.83 -3.99 -6.77
N VAL A 182 -2.81 -3.54 -5.97
CA VAL A 182 -3.62 -4.44 -5.13
C VAL A 182 -4.41 -5.41 -6.00
N ALA A 183 -5.07 -4.93 -7.06
CA ALA A 183 -5.85 -5.77 -7.96
C ALA A 183 -4.97 -6.86 -8.63
N ILE A 184 -3.81 -6.47 -9.18
CA ILE A 184 -2.84 -7.41 -9.79
C ILE A 184 -2.32 -8.40 -8.74
N GLY A 185 -1.98 -7.92 -7.53
CA GLY A 185 -1.48 -8.77 -6.44
C GLY A 185 -2.50 -9.82 -6.01
N ILE A 186 -3.76 -9.44 -5.84
CA ILE A 186 -4.85 -10.36 -5.48
C ILE A 186 -5.10 -11.38 -6.60
N ASP A 187 -5.15 -10.95 -7.87
CA ASP A 187 -5.32 -11.87 -9.00
C ASP A 187 -4.15 -12.89 -9.06
N LYS A 188 -2.92 -12.45 -8.83
CA LYS A 188 -1.73 -13.31 -8.79
C LYS A 188 -1.73 -14.31 -7.64
N LEU A 189 -2.25 -13.91 -6.45
CA LEU A 189 -2.48 -14.81 -5.34
C LEU A 189 -3.44 -15.93 -5.73
N TRP A 190 -4.57 -15.60 -6.35
CA TRP A 190 -5.55 -16.57 -6.82
C TRP A 190 -5.01 -17.51 -7.89
N GLU A 191 -4.33 -17.00 -8.90
CA GLU A 191 -3.71 -17.82 -9.95
C GLU A 191 -2.70 -18.82 -9.39
N THR A 192 -1.91 -18.39 -8.41
CA THR A 192 -0.91 -19.25 -7.77
C THR A 192 -1.58 -20.28 -6.86
N LEU A 193 -2.59 -19.87 -6.08
CA LEU A 193 -3.37 -20.78 -5.26
C LEU A 193 -4.09 -21.86 -6.10
N ASP A 194 -4.66 -21.47 -7.22
CA ASP A 194 -5.32 -22.42 -8.12
C ASP A 194 -4.34 -23.44 -8.72
N ARG A 195 -3.08 -23.06 -8.95
CA ARG A 195 -2.02 -24.02 -9.35
C ARG A 195 -1.66 -24.97 -8.22
N GLU A 196 -1.51 -24.45 -7.00
CA GLU A 196 -1.22 -25.23 -5.80
C GLU A 196 -2.35 -26.23 -5.48
N LEU A 197 -3.61 -25.83 -5.59
CA LEU A 197 -4.76 -26.69 -5.38
C LEU A 197 -4.78 -27.84 -6.41
N ARG A 198 -4.58 -27.55 -7.70
CA ARG A 198 -4.49 -28.56 -8.74
C ARG A 198 -3.35 -29.56 -8.51
N SER A 199 -2.18 -29.10 -8.07
CA SER A 199 -1.06 -29.99 -7.77
C SER A 199 -1.34 -30.95 -6.61
N ARG A 200 -2.30 -30.60 -5.74
CA ARG A 200 -2.78 -31.40 -4.60
C ARG A 200 -4.04 -32.23 -4.93
N GLY A 201 -4.48 -32.23 -6.19
CA GLY A 201 -5.67 -32.95 -6.63
C GLY A 201 -6.99 -32.26 -6.23
N ALA A 202 -6.97 -31.01 -5.80
CA ALA A 202 -8.16 -30.24 -5.44
C ALA A 202 -8.66 -29.40 -6.62
N ALA A 203 -9.97 -29.11 -6.64
CA ALA A 203 -10.54 -28.21 -7.62
C ALA A 203 -10.09 -26.75 -7.39
N PRO A 204 -9.97 -25.92 -8.45
CA PRO A 204 -9.65 -24.52 -8.32
C PRO A 204 -10.75 -23.73 -7.57
N SER A 205 -10.39 -22.55 -7.08
CA SER A 205 -11.30 -21.66 -6.36
C SER A 205 -12.47 -21.20 -7.26
N ARG A 206 -13.63 -20.94 -6.66
CA ARG A 206 -14.81 -20.37 -7.33
C ARG A 206 -15.12 -18.99 -6.76
N ARG A 207 -15.51 -18.08 -7.64
CA ARG A 207 -16.03 -16.75 -7.23
C ARG A 207 -17.41 -16.88 -6.63
#